data_e467e0a49f7c249a88702ac399584e4e
#
_entry.id   e467e0a49f7c249a88702ac399584e4e
#
_cell.length_a   1.000
_cell.length_b   1.000
_cell.length_c   1.000
_cell.angle_alpha   90.00
_cell.angle_beta   90.00
_cell.angle_gamma   90.00
#
_symmetry.space_group_name_H-M   'P 1'
#
loop_
_entity.id
_entity.type
_entity.pdbx_description
1 polymer ?
#
loop_
_entity_poly.entity_id
_entity_poly.type
_entity_poly.pdbx_seq_one_letter_code
_entity_poly.pdbx_strand_id
1 'polypeptide(L)'
;MPRAFKVVLLVSLLALVALAGVVAGCGSSSSSSGSSSSPSAGATSKTYKIGITQIVTHPALDAAVQGFKDALAEKGFTNVTYDAQNAQGDMATASSIAQKFASEPLDLILGVATPTSQAVVKAVTTTPIVFTAVTDPVGAGLVTDPKAPTANVTGVSDLQPVTPILQLVKQLKPNAQTVGIVYNAGESNSVFIVKQVEVAAAPLGLKVVKATASTSSEVQAAAQSLVGRVDAVTVIGDNTAVTALESIVKVCDQNKIPLVVGDTDSVKRGAAAGYGFNYTDLGKQAGYQAALILTGTPIKDIPVEYAKNLQLSINETAAQAQGVTIPADLSSQAVNKF
;
A
#
# COMPACT_ATOMS: atom_id res chain seq x y z
N MET A 1 20.19 22.90 -44.99
CA MET A 1 19.40 22.78 -46.23
C MET A 1 18.12 22.03 -45.91
N PRO A 2 16.95 22.65 -46.15
CA PRO A 2 15.66 22.11 -45.74
C PRO A 2 14.99 21.36 -46.90
N ARG A 3 14.09 20.43 -46.61
CA ARG A 3 12.99 20.13 -47.54
C ARG A 3 11.74 19.67 -46.75
N ALA A 4 10.73 20.54 -46.82
CA ALA A 4 9.34 20.33 -46.48
C ALA A 4 8.61 19.67 -47.69
N PHE A 5 7.53 18.92 -47.43
CA PHE A 5 6.41 18.67 -48.39
C PHE A 5 5.17 18.28 -47.53
N LYS A 6 4.23 19.19 -47.34
CA LYS A 6 2.98 19.56 -48.06
C LYS A 6 1.85 18.50 -47.92
N VAL A 7 0.96 18.84 -47.09
CA VAL A 7 -0.54 18.96 -47.16
C VAL A 7 -1.20 18.48 -48.47
N VAL A 8 -2.22 17.64 -48.31
CA VAL A 8 -3.40 17.64 -49.21
C VAL A 8 -4.67 17.40 -48.37
N LEU A 9 -5.52 18.38 -48.43
CA LEU A 9 -6.91 18.47 -47.97
C LEU A 9 -7.81 18.01 -49.14
N LEU A 10 -8.86 17.21 -48.90
CA LEU A 10 -9.98 17.09 -49.86
C LEU A 10 -11.30 16.94 -49.11
N VAL A 11 -12.16 17.92 -49.35
CA VAL A 11 -13.55 18.09 -48.96
C VAL A 11 -14.43 17.66 -50.14
N SER A 12 -15.57 17.02 -49.88
CA SER A 12 -16.79 16.96 -50.75
C SER A 12 -17.90 16.31 -49.90
N LEU A 13 -18.88 16.89 -49.52
CA LEU A 13 -20.04 17.72 -49.83
C LEU A 13 -21.11 17.03 -50.71
N LEU A 14 -22.36 17.01 -50.17
CA LEU A 14 -23.71 16.91 -50.72
C LEU A 14 -24.24 15.58 -51.28
N ALA A 15 -25.43 15.10 -50.87
CA ALA A 15 -26.75 15.63 -51.33
C ALA A 15 -27.93 15.01 -50.56
N LEU A 16 -28.92 15.84 -50.35
CA LEU A 16 -30.30 15.64 -49.87
C LEU A 16 -31.15 14.90 -50.95
N VAL A 17 -32.10 14.03 -50.53
CA VAL A 17 -33.44 13.92 -51.19
C VAL A 17 -34.48 13.54 -50.13
N ALA A 18 -35.49 14.40 -49.99
CA ALA A 18 -36.75 14.17 -49.29
C ALA A 18 -37.79 13.63 -50.26
N LEU A 19 -38.63 12.69 -49.84
CA LEU A 19 -39.97 12.55 -50.45
C LEU A 19 -41.00 12.08 -49.43
N ALA A 20 -42.06 12.88 -49.32
CA ALA A 20 -43.23 12.69 -48.49
C ALA A 20 -44.23 11.70 -49.17
N GLY A 21 -44.96 10.96 -48.36
CA GLY A 21 -46.12 10.19 -48.80
C GLY A 21 -47.13 10.05 -47.63
N VAL A 22 -48.18 10.86 -47.70
CA VAL A 22 -49.35 10.81 -46.81
C VAL A 22 -50.34 9.82 -47.36
N VAL A 23 -50.81 8.83 -46.57
CA VAL A 23 -52.12 8.19 -46.78
C VAL A 23 -52.84 8.06 -45.44
N ALA A 24 -53.96 8.71 -45.34
CA ALA A 24 -54.93 8.60 -44.26
C ALA A 24 -55.78 7.34 -44.38
N GLY A 25 -56.01 6.63 -43.27
CA GLY A 25 -56.95 5.52 -43.17
C GLY A 25 -57.54 5.50 -41.74
N CYS A 26 -58.77 6.00 -41.60
CA CYS A 26 -59.57 5.85 -40.40
C CYS A 26 -60.08 4.41 -40.24
N GLY A 27 -60.05 3.86 -39.05
CA GLY A 27 -60.67 2.58 -38.70
C GLY A 27 -60.75 2.43 -37.18
N SER A 28 -61.95 2.36 -36.68
CA SER A 28 -62.39 2.48 -35.27
C SER A 28 -61.99 1.33 -34.36
N SER A 29 -61.73 1.72 -33.13
CA SER A 29 -62.05 1.09 -31.82
C SER A 29 -61.95 -0.42 -31.63
N SER A 30 -61.02 -0.82 -30.75
CA SER A 30 -61.37 -1.65 -29.60
C SER A 30 -60.25 -1.54 -28.54
N SER A 31 -60.64 -1.14 -27.34
CA SER A 31 -59.87 -1.07 -26.14
C SER A 31 -59.44 -2.48 -25.68
N SER A 32 -58.18 -2.77 -25.63
CA SER A 32 -57.59 -3.79 -24.79
C SER A 32 -56.42 -3.20 -24.03
N SER A 33 -56.65 -2.99 -22.75
CA SER A 33 -55.65 -2.65 -21.76
C SER A 33 -54.60 -3.76 -21.67
N GLY A 34 -53.56 -3.66 -22.51
CA GLY A 34 -52.35 -4.43 -22.38
C GLY A 34 -51.44 -3.78 -21.35
N SER A 35 -51.48 -4.27 -20.12
CA SER A 35 -50.41 -4.01 -19.14
C SER A 35 -49.07 -4.41 -19.74
N SER A 36 -48.32 -3.43 -20.20
CA SER A 36 -46.89 -3.62 -20.49
C SER A 36 -46.17 -3.76 -19.16
N SER A 37 -46.13 -5.00 -18.66
CA SER A 37 -45.13 -5.41 -17.67
C SER A 37 -43.76 -5.33 -18.37
N SER A 38 -43.09 -4.19 -18.20
CA SER A 38 -41.64 -4.15 -18.38
C SER A 38 -41.04 -5.23 -17.48
N PRO A 39 -40.23 -6.13 -18.04
CA PRO A 39 -39.47 -7.01 -17.17
C PRO A 39 -38.46 -6.12 -16.44
N SER A 40 -38.77 -5.75 -15.21
CA SER A 40 -37.78 -5.34 -14.24
C SER A 40 -36.84 -6.54 -14.10
N ALA A 41 -35.80 -6.59 -14.92
CA ALA A 41 -34.68 -7.47 -14.69
C ALA A 41 -34.13 -7.09 -13.31
N GLY A 42 -34.57 -7.79 -12.28
CA GLY A 42 -33.90 -7.83 -11.00
C GLY A 42 -32.50 -8.36 -11.26
N ALA A 43 -31.59 -7.50 -11.61
CA ALA A 43 -30.18 -7.81 -11.54
C ALA A 43 -29.92 -8.10 -10.06
N THR A 44 -29.91 -9.38 -9.70
CA THR A 44 -29.33 -9.85 -8.46
C THR A 44 -27.87 -9.45 -8.55
N SER A 45 -27.51 -8.31 -7.97
CA SER A 45 -26.12 -7.85 -7.93
C SER A 45 -25.33 -8.94 -7.21
N LYS A 46 -24.38 -9.55 -7.91
CA LYS A 46 -23.51 -10.59 -7.34
C LYS A 46 -22.94 -10.07 -6.03
N THR A 47 -23.07 -10.84 -4.96
CA THR A 47 -22.37 -10.57 -3.70
C THR A 47 -20.99 -11.17 -3.80
N TYR A 48 -19.98 -10.37 -3.56
CA TYR A 48 -18.58 -10.81 -3.52
C TYR A 48 -18.18 -11.12 -2.08
N LYS A 49 -17.39 -12.18 -1.91
CA LYS A 49 -16.81 -12.55 -0.61
C LYS A 49 -15.30 -12.39 -0.68
N ILE A 50 -14.75 -11.51 0.14
CA ILE A 50 -13.31 -11.21 0.17
C ILE A 50 -12.76 -11.53 1.55
N GLY A 51 -11.76 -12.43 1.59
CA GLY A 51 -10.97 -12.67 2.79
C GLY A 51 -9.91 -11.57 2.94
N ILE A 52 -9.74 -11.06 4.15
CA ILE A 52 -8.66 -10.13 4.48
C ILE A 52 -7.85 -10.73 5.62
N THR A 53 -6.55 -10.89 5.43
CA THR A 53 -5.64 -11.31 6.49
C THR A 53 -4.60 -10.25 6.74
N GLN A 54 -4.47 -9.81 8.01
CA GLN A 54 -3.55 -8.78 8.45
C GLN A 54 -2.65 -9.34 9.54
N ILE A 55 -1.34 -9.04 9.49
CA ILE A 55 -0.40 -9.59 10.48
C ILE A 55 -0.64 -9.05 11.88
N VAL A 56 -0.90 -7.77 12.01
CA VAL A 56 -1.10 -7.09 13.28
C VAL A 56 -1.89 -5.79 13.08
N THR A 57 -2.58 -5.32 14.09
CA THR A 57 -3.27 -4.02 14.06
C THR A 57 -2.28 -2.90 14.32
N HIS A 58 -2.15 -1.98 13.38
CA HIS A 58 -1.54 -0.66 13.57
C HIS A 58 -2.06 0.31 12.49
N PRO A 59 -2.03 1.63 12.74
CA PRO A 59 -2.69 2.64 11.89
C PRO A 59 -2.37 2.53 10.39
N ALA A 60 -1.12 2.25 10.02
CA ALA A 60 -0.73 2.15 8.62
C ALA A 60 -1.39 0.95 7.91
N LEU A 61 -1.39 -0.25 8.50
CA LEU A 61 -2.05 -1.43 7.89
C LEU A 61 -3.56 -1.27 7.87
N ASP A 62 -4.15 -0.70 8.94
CA ASP A 62 -5.59 -0.42 8.99
C ASP A 62 -6.00 0.57 7.89
N ALA A 63 -5.17 1.60 7.64
CA ALA A 63 -5.35 2.55 6.54
C ALA A 63 -5.26 1.87 5.16
N ALA A 64 -4.33 0.91 4.98
CA ALA A 64 -4.24 0.14 3.74
C ALA A 64 -5.50 -0.71 3.50
N VAL A 65 -6.02 -1.38 4.53
CA VAL A 65 -7.26 -2.15 4.45
C VAL A 65 -8.44 -1.24 4.11
N GLN A 66 -8.52 -0.06 4.74
CA GLN A 66 -9.59 0.90 4.45
C GLN A 66 -9.49 1.42 3.01
N GLY A 67 -8.29 1.81 2.56
CA GLY A 67 -8.07 2.26 1.18
C GLY A 67 -8.45 1.20 0.14
N PHE A 68 -8.16 -0.08 0.41
CA PHE A 68 -8.59 -1.20 -0.44
C PHE A 68 -10.12 -1.26 -0.56
N LYS A 69 -10.83 -1.17 0.54
CA LYS A 69 -12.30 -1.19 0.56
C LYS A 69 -12.89 0.01 -0.16
N ASP A 70 -12.33 1.20 0.07
CA ASP A 70 -12.76 2.45 -0.58
C ASP A 70 -12.60 2.36 -2.11
N ALA A 71 -11.48 1.83 -2.59
CA ALA A 71 -11.22 1.66 -4.01
C ALA A 71 -12.18 0.68 -4.68
N LEU A 72 -12.54 -0.41 -4.00
CA LEU A 72 -13.58 -1.33 -4.48
C LEU A 72 -14.93 -0.62 -4.59
N ALA A 73 -15.32 0.14 -3.56
CA ALA A 73 -16.57 0.92 -3.58
C ALA A 73 -16.56 1.99 -4.69
N GLU A 74 -15.46 2.70 -4.89
CA GLU A 74 -15.25 3.66 -5.99
C GLU A 74 -15.41 3.00 -7.38
N LYS A 75 -15.06 1.70 -7.50
CA LYS A 75 -15.24 0.91 -8.74
C LYS A 75 -16.61 0.24 -8.85
N GLY A 76 -17.54 0.55 -7.96
CA GLY A 76 -18.92 0.06 -8.00
C GLY A 76 -19.16 -1.29 -7.32
N PHE A 77 -18.17 -1.85 -6.62
CA PHE A 77 -18.32 -3.05 -5.82
C PHE A 77 -18.92 -2.71 -4.46
N THR A 78 -20.24 -2.47 -4.42
CA THR A 78 -20.97 -2.06 -3.20
C THR A 78 -21.56 -3.23 -2.43
N ASN A 79 -21.69 -4.41 -3.07
CA ASN A 79 -22.20 -5.62 -2.44
C ASN A 79 -21.06 -6.61 -2.15
N VAL A 80 -20.22 -6.25 -1.16
CA VAL A 80 -19.05 -7.02 -0.76
C VAL A 80 -19.16 -7.39 0.72
N THR A 81 -18.97 -8.67 1.03
CA THR A 81 -18.78 -9.16 2.41
C THR A 81 -17.29 -9.41 2.64
N TYR A 82 -16.80 -8.92 3.77
CA TYR A 82 -15.40 -9.08 4.17
C TYR A 82 -15.28 -10.02 5.35
N ASP A 83 -14.51 -11.10 5.20
CA ASP A 83 -14.01 -11.90 6.31
C ASP A 83 -12.63 -11.38 6.69
N ALA A 84 -12.58 -10.47 7.66
CA ALA A 84 -11.35 -9.84 8.11
C ALA A 84 -10.78 -10.58 9.33
N GLN A 85 -9.56 -11.09 9.18
CA GLN A 85 -8.84 -11.84 10.20
C GLN A 85 -7.51 -11.16 10.53
N ASN A 86 -7.12 -11.20 11.80
CA ASN A 86 -5.87 -10.60 12.28
C ASN A 86 -5.03 -11.68 12.98
N ALA A 87 -3.78 -11.81 12.56
CA ALA A 87 -2.87 -12.79 13.11
C ALA A 87 -2.20 -12.36 14.45
N GLN A 88 -2.40 -11.11 14.88
CA GLN A 88 -1.88 -10.56 16.13
C GLN A 88 -0.36 -10.72 16.32
N GLY A 89 0.39 -10.67 15.20
CA GLY A 89 1.84 -10.83 15.18
C GLY A 89 2.30 -12.30 15.24
N ASP A 90 1.38 -13.27 15.25
CA ASP A 90 1.69 -14.68 15.41
C ASP A 90 1.62 -15.45 14.08
N MET A 91 2.73 -16.09 13.70
CA MET A 91 2.85 -16.82 12.44
C MET A 91 2.02 -18.10 12.38
N ALA A 92 1.77 -18.75 13.52
CA ALA A 92 0.92 -19.93 13.56
C ALA A 92 -0.54 -19.55 13.33
N THR A 93 -0.97 -18.44 13.92
CA THR A 93 -2.28 -17.84 13.68
C THR A 93 -2.43 -17.41 12.22
N ALA A 94 -1.41 -16.75 11.62
CA ALA A 94 -1.40 -16.40 10.19
C ALA A 94 -1.58 -17.64 9.30
N SER A 95 -0.89 -18.74 9.62
CA SER A 95 -1.01 -20.01 8.90
C SER A 95 -2.41 -20.62 9.05
N SER A 96 -3.00 -20.56 10.24
CA SER A 96 -4.36 -21.06 10.50
C SER A 96 -5.42 -20.25 9.72
N ILE A 97 -5.28 -18.92 9.66
CA ILE A 97 -6.13 -18.05 8.84
C ILE A 97 -6.01 -18.41 7.35
N ALA A 98 -4.79 -18.63 6.87
CA ALA A 98 -4.55 -19.01 5.48
C ALA A 98 -5.20 -20.36 5.12
N GLN A 99 -5.14 -21.35 6.01
CA GLN A 99 -5.80 -22.65 5.83
C GLN A 99 -7.34 -22.51 5.83
N LYS A 100 -7.91 -21.67 6.71
CA LYS A 100 -9.32 -21.33 6.71
C LYS A 100 -9.72 -20.77 5.33
N PHE A 101 -9.01 -19.76 4.83
CA PHE A 101 -9.31 -19.14 3.53
C PHE A 101 -9.12 -20.09 2.34
N ALA A 102 -8.22 -21.06 2.43
CA ALA A 102 -8.06 -22.10 1.42
C ALA A 102 -9.26 -23.02 1.29
N SER A 103 -10.07 -23.16 2.36
CA SER A 103 -11.25 -24.04 2.41
C SER A 103 -12.57 -23.29 2.17
N GLU A 104 -12.56 -21.96 2.10
CA GLU A 104 -13.77 -21.16 1.94
C GLU A 104 -13.98 -20.71 0.47
N PRO A 105 -15.23 -20.57 0.03
CA PRO A 105 -15.55 -20.09 -1.31
C PRO A 105 -15.41 -18.55 -1.38
N LEU A 106 -14.17 -18.06 -1.38
CA LEU A 106 -13.84 -16.65 -1.52
C LEU A 106 -13.64 -16.28 -2.98
N ASP A 107 -14.10 -15.09 -3.38
CA ASP A 107 -13.86 -14.54 -4.72
C ASP A 107 -12.44 -13.94 -4.84
N LEU A 108 -11.87 -13.47 -3.72
CA LEU A 108 -10.54 -12.87 -3.66
C LEU A 108 -10.03 -12.86 -2.21
N ILE A 109 -8.71 -12.86 -2.04
CA ILE A 109 -8.05 -12.68 -0.75
C ILE A 109 -7.13 -11.46 -0.81
N LEU A 110 -7.23 -10.58 0.19
CA LEU A 110 -6.26 -9.53 0.47
C LEU A 110 -5.28 -10.00 1.53
N GLY A 111 -4.00 -10.13 1.15
CA GLY A 111 -2.90 -10.35 2.09
C GLY A 111 -2.27 -9.02 2.51
N VAL A 112 -2.29 -8.69 3.78
CA VAL A 112 -1.81 -7.41 4.32
C VAL A 112 -0.55 -7.65 5.14
N ALA A 113 0.55 -7.11 4.68
CA ALA A 113 1.93 -7.31 5.11
C ALA A 113 2.54 -8.64 4.64
N THR A 114 3.89 -8.68 4.62
CA THR A 114 4.65 -9.82 4.09
C THR A 114 4.33 -11.15 4.79
N PRO A 115 4.29 -11.24 6.13
CA PRO A 115 4.12 -12.53 6.80
C PRO A 115 2.80 -13.22 6.47
N THR A 116 1.67 -12.48 6.48
CA THR A 116 0.34 -13.05 6.16
C THR A 116 0.19 -13.32 4.67
N SER A 117 0.79 -12.49 3.81
CA SER A 117 0.81 -12.74 2.37
C SER A 117 1.56 -14.02 2.03
N GLN A 118 2.70 -14.29 2.69
CA GLN A 118 3.43 -15.56 2.57
C GLN A 118 2.57 -16.75 3.01
N ALA A 119 1.84 -16.62 4.10
CA ALA A 119 0.97 -17.69 4.61
C ALA A 119 -0.15 -18.03 3.61
N VAL A 120 -0.86 -17.02 3.07
CA VAL A 120 -1.96 -17.28 2.11
C VAL A 120 -1.45 -17.78 0.77
N VAL A 121 -0.35 -17.26 0.24
CA VAL A 121 0.23 -17.74 -1.03
C VAL A 121 0.68 -19.19 -0.93
N LYS A 122 1.17 -19.61 0.24
CA LYS A 122 1.55 -21.00 0.49
C LYS A 122 0.34 -21.94 0.58
N ALA A 123 -0.79 -21.48 1.14
CA ALA A 123 -1.95 -22.33 1.41
C ALA A 123 -2.98 -22.31 0.27
N VAL A 124 -3.09 -21.20 -0.47
CA VAL A 124 -4.16 -20.96 -1.46
C VAL A 124 -3.58 -20.95 -2.86
N THR A 125 -4.03 -21.89 -3.70
CA THR A 125 -3.49 -22.10 -5.05
C THR A 125 -4.42 -21.66 -6.18
N THR A 126 -5.69 -21.41 -5.91
CA THR A 126 -6.70 -21.14 -6.94
C THR A 126 -7.42 -19.81 -6.78
N THR A 127 -7.79 -19.45 -5.55
CA THR A 127 -8.44 -18.16 -5.28
C THR A 127 -7.46 -17.02 -5.58
N PRO A 128 -7.86 -15.97 -6.31
CA PRO A 128 -7.05 -14.78 -6.55
C PRO A 128 -6.56 -14.14 -5.24
N ILE A 129 -5.29 -13.78 -5.20
CA ILE A 129 -4.67 -13.11 -4.06
C ILE A 129 -4.14 -11.76 -4.54
N VAL A 130 -4.52 -10.68 -3.86
CA VAL A 130 -3.90 -9.38 -3.97
C VAL A 130 -3.20 -9.10 -2.66
N PHE A 131 -1.89 -8.86 -2.70
CA PHE A 131 -1.17 -8.41 -1.52
C PHE A 131 -1.03 -6.88 -1.47
N THR A 132 -0.89 -6.34 -0.27
CA THR A 132 -0.52 -4.94 -0.02
C THR A 132 0.45 -4.87 1.15
N ALA A 133 1.25 -3.81 1.23
CA ALA A 133 2.26 -3.67 2.29
C ALA A 133 3.26 -4.85 2.33
N VAL A 134 3.72 -5.27 1.16
CA VAL A 134 4.77 -6.30 1.01
C VAL A 134 6.01 -5.67 0.43
N THR A 135 7.10 -5.70 1.18
CA THR A 135 8.31 -4.95 0.85
C THR A 135 9.09 -5.53 -0.33
N ASP A 136 9.34 -6.83 -0.31
CA ASP A 136 10.04 -7.57 -1.38
C ASP A 136 9.21 -8.78 -1.80
N PRO A 137 8.28 -8.64 -2.74
CA PRO A 137 7.40 -9.74 -3.14
C PRO A 137 8.14 -10.91 -3.81
N VAL A 138 9.29 -10.66 -4.42
CA VAL A 138 10.13 -11.72 -5.03
C VAL A 138 10.92 -12.45 -3.96
N GLY A 139 11.65 -11.74 -3.11
CA GLY A 139 12.42 -12.34 -2.01
C GLY A 139 11.53 -13.01 -0.96
N ALA A 140 10.29 -12.54 -0.80
CA ALA A 140 9.29 -13.19 0.04
C ALA A 140 8.65 -14.44 -0.60
N GLY A 141 8.94 -14.71 -1.87
CA GLY A 141 8.41 -15.88 -2.60
C GLY A 141 6.93 -15.78 -2.99
N LEU A 142 6.38 -14.57 -3.11
CA LEU A 142 4.99 -14.36 -3.51
C LEU A 142 4.83 -14.43 -5.03
N VAL A 143 5.78 -13.84 -5.75
CA VAL A 143 5.84 -13.84 -7.22
C VAL A 143 7.26 -14.11 -7.70
N THR A 144 7.39 -14.69 -8.89
CA THR A 144 8.71 -14.92 -9.52
C THR A 144 9.12 -13.76 -10.42
N ASP A 145 8.15 -13.17 -11.13
CA ASP A 145 8.33 -11.98 -11.95
C ASP A 145 7.25 -10.94 -11.60
N PRO A 146 7.64 -9.79 -11.02
CA PRO A 146 6.67 -8.76 -10.68
C PRO A 146 6.02 -8.09 -11.89
N LYS A 147 6.61 -8.20 -13.09
CA LYS A 147 6.06 -7.62 -14.32
C LYS A 147 5.01 -8.52 -14.98
N ALA A 148 5.13 -9.82 -14.75
CA ALA A 148 4.24 -10.83 -15.32
C ALA A 148 3.95 -11.93 -14.28
N PRO A 149 3.11 -11.67 -13.29
CA PRO A 149 2.74 -12.68 -12.30
C PRO A 149 2.13 -13.91 -12.96
N THR A 150 2.63 -15.11 -12.62
CA THR A 150 2.26 -16.35 -13.33
C THR A 150 1.28 -17.23 -12.57
N ALA A 151 1.06 -16.98 -11.30
CA ALA A 151 0.14 -17.73 -10.44
C ALA A 151 -1.14 -16.93 -10.18
N ASN A 152 -1.84 -17.26 -9.12
CA ASN A 152 -3.03 -16.55 -8.66
C ASN A 152 -2.73 -15.32 -7.79
N VAL A 153 -1.53 -14.72 -7.90
CA VAL A 153 -1.02 -13.69 -6.97
C VAL A 153 -0.52 -12.47 -7.73
N THR A 154 -0.99 -11.30 -7.33
CA THR A 154 -0.42 -9.98 -7.66
C THR A 154 -0.57 -9.04 -6.46
N GLY A 155 -0.21 -7.77 -6.58
CA GLY A 155 -0.41 -6.83 -5.49
C GLY A 155 0.45 -5.57 -5.59
N VAL A 156 0.59 -4.89 -4.45
CA VAL A 156 1.30 -3.62 -4.35
C VAL A 156 2.39 -3.70 -3.28
N SER A 157 3.62 -3.44 -3.71
CA SER A 157 4.78 -3.39 -2.83
C SER A 157 4.87 -2.04 -2.12
N ASP A 158 5.22 -2.08 -0.85
CA ASP A 158 5.53 -0.93 -0.01
C ASP A 158 7.04 -0.69 0.12
N LEU A 159 7.83 -1.12 -0.85
CA LEU A 159 9.28 -0.92 -0.83
C LEU A 159 9.61 0.57 -0.67
N GLN A 160 10.25 0.89 0.45
CA GLN A 160 10.56 2.26 0.83
C GLN A 160 11.91 2.71 0.26
N PRO A 161 12.05 3.99 -0.10
CA PRO A 161 13.29 4.55 -0.62
C PRO A 161 14.30 4.80 0.50
N VAL A 162 15.08 3.80 0.88
CA VAL A 162 15.98 3.85 2.04
C VAL A 162 17.00 4.99 1.96
N THR A 163 17.60 5.24 0.80
CA THR A 163 18.62 6.31 0.65
C THR A 163 18.10 7.70 1.01
N PRO A 164 16.97 8.20 0.46
CA PRO A 164 16.38 9.47 0.90
C PRO A 164 16.06 9.51 2.40
N ILE A 165 15.59 8.40 3.00
CA ILE A 165 15.31 8.35 4.44
C ILE A 165 16.60 8.56 5.24
N LEU A 166 17.70 7.92 4.88
CA LEU A 166 18.99 8.12 5.56
C LEU A 166 19.60 9.49 5.27
N GLN A 167 19.33 10.09 4.12
CA GLN A 167 19.72 11.48 3.84
C GLN A 167 19.03 12.47 4.79
N LEU A 168 17.78 12.22 5.20
CA LEU A 168 17.11 13.02 6.23
C LEU A 168 17.87 12.99 7.55
N VAL A 169 18.46 11.85 7.93
CA VAL A 169 19.31 11.77 9.14
C VAL A 169 20.46 12.78 9.03
N LYS A 170 21.12 12.87 7.87
CA LYS A 170 22.22 13.82 7.65
C LYS A 170 21.76 15.28 7.55
N GLN A 171 20.55 15.52 7.07
CA GLN A 171 19.96 16.86 7.02
C GLN A 171 19.57 17.36 8.42
N LEU A 172 19.01 16.49 9.27
CA LEU A 172 18.65 16.83 10.65
C LEU A 172 19.85 16.88 11.58
N LYS A 173 20.86 16.03 11.34
CA LYS A 173 22.08 15.94 12.17
C LYS A 173 23.31 15.74 11.26
N PRO A 174 23.86 16.82 10.70
CA PRO A 174 24.94 16.76 9.68
C PRO A 174 26.18 15.95 10.12
N ASN A 175 26.49 15.98 11.41
CA ASN A 175 27.65 15.28 11.98
C ASN A 175 27.32 13.84 12.42
N ALA A 176 26.11 13.31 12.14
CA ALA A 176 25.75 11.95 12.47
C ALA A 176 26.73 10.95 11.82
N GLN A 177 27.24 10.00 12.59
CA GLN A 177 28.10 8.92 12.16
C GLN A 177 27.45 7.55 12.33
N THR A 178 26.38 7.48 13.11
CA THR A 178 25.72 6.23 13.48
C THR A 178 24.19 6.36 13.38
N VAL A 179 23.55 5.33 12.82
CA VAL A 179 22.09 5.20 12.79
C VAL A 179 21.66 3.87 13.40
N GLY A 180 20.74 3.92 14.35
CA GLY A 180 20.11 2.75 14.95
C GLY A 180 18.91 2.30 14.13
N ILE A 181 18.71 1.00 14.00
CA ILE A 181 17.50 0.43 13.44
C ILE A 181 16.89 -0.58 14.42
N VAL A 182 15.60 -0.37 14.75
CA VAL A 182 14.81 -1.33 15.53
C VAL A 182 14.01 -2.18 14.56
N TYR A 183 14.14 -3.51 14.66
CA TYR A 183 13.50 -4.41 13.71
C TYR A 183 13.26 -5.81 14.27
N ASN A 184 12.33 -6.54 13.66
CA ASN A 184 12.08 -7.96 13.94
C ASN A 184 12.87 -8.85 12.97
N ALA A 185 13.87 -9.58 13.48
CA ALA A 185 14.67 -10.49 12.67
C ALA A 185 13.89 -11.75 12.19
N GLY A 186 12.70 -11.98 12.70
CA GLY A 186 11.79 -13.04 12.26
C GLY A 186 10.94 -12.67 11.04
N GLU A 187 10.90 -11.40 10.64
CA GLU A 187 10.16 -10.93 9.46
C GLU A 187 11.10 -10.77 8.25
N SER A 188 10.79 -11.40 7.13
CA SER A 188 11.62 -11.35 5.91
C SER A 188 11.72 -9.95 5.30
N ASN A 189 10.64 -9.15 5.34
CA ASN A 189 10.64 -7.73 4.97
C ASN A 189 11.65 -6.92 5.79
N SER A 190 11.67 -7.13 7.10
CA SER A 190 12.56 -6.41 8.02
C SER A 190 14.03 -6.76 7.78
N VAL A 191 14.32 -8.04 7.59
CA VAL A 191 15.68 -8.50 7.23
C VAL A 191 16.13 -7.94 5.89
N PHE A 192 15.25 -7.88 4.90
CA PHE A 192 15.53 -7.27 3.60
C PHE A 192 15.85 -5.76 3.76
N ILE A 193 15.01 -5.00 4.47
CA ILE A 193 15.21 -3.56 4.69
C ILE A 193 16.50 -3.29 5.45
N VAL A 194 16.84 -4.06 6.48
CA VAL A 194 18.11 -3.89 7.20
C VAL A 194 19.30 -3.99 6.26
N LYS A 195 19.31 -4.95 5.34
CA LYS A 195 20.36 -5.06 4.31
C LYS A 195 20.40 -3.82 3.40
N GLN A 196 19.23 -3.30 2.98
CA GLN A 196 19.17 -2.06 2.18
C GLN A 196 19.69 -0.86 2.97
N VAL A 197 19.39 -0.78 4.27
CA VAL A 197 19.90 0.28 5.16
C VAL A 197 21.42 0.19 5.29
N GLU A 198 22.00 -1.00 5.47
CA GLU A 198 23.46 -1.19 5.54
C GLU A 198 24.16 -0.75 4.23
N VAL A 199 23.57 -1.09 3.07
CA VAL A 199 24.10 -0.67 1.75
C VAL A 199 23.98 0.85 1.56
N ALA A 200 22.84 1.45 1.89
CA ALA A 200 22.60 2.88 1.69
C ALA A 200 23.33 3.77 2.72
N ALA A 201 23.64 3.26 3.90
CA ALA A 201 24.35 3.97 4.96
C ALA A 201 25.83 4.19 4.64
N ALA A 202 26.49 3.23 4.00
CA ALA A 202 27.91 3.25 3.75
C ALA A 202 28.39 4.50 2.96
N PRO A 203 27.78 4.88 1.81
CA PRO A 203 28.19 6.09 1.06
C PRO A 203 27.87 7.40 1.81
N LEU A 204 26.97 7.37 2.81
CA LEU A 204 26.64 8.52 3.67
C LEU A 204 27.58 8.64 4.88
N GLY A 205 28.54 7.71 5.03
CA GLY A 205 29.44 7.66 6.18
C GLY A 205 28.73 7.27 7.49
N LEU A 206 27.60 6.57 7.41
CA LEU A 206 26.84 6.12 8.56
C LEU A 206 27.16 4.65 8.87
N LYS A 207 27.39 4.36 10.15
CA LYS A 207 27.43 2.98 10.66
C LYS A 207 26.04 2.58 11.17
N VAL A 208 25.59 1.39 10.82
CA VAL A 208 24.29 0.86 11.26
C VAL A 208 24.46 0.07 12.57
N VAL A 209 23.67 0.41 13.57
CA VAL A 209 23.57 -0.32 14.85
C VAL A 209 22.21 -0.98 14.92
N LYS A 210 22.19 -2.30 14.97
CA LYS A 210 20.96 -3.10 14.94
C LYS A 210 20.46 -3.39 16.35
N ALA A 211 19.16 -3.22 16.59
CA ALA A 211 18.48 -3.64 17.82
C ALA A 211 17.24 -4.47 17.43
N THR A 212 17.18 -5.71 17.89
CA THR A 212 16.08 -6.62 17.53
C THR A 212 15.01 -6.67 18.60
N ALA A 213 13.76 -6.80 18.15
CA ALA A 213 12.59 -7.09 18.96
C ALA A 213 11.74 -8.13 18.23
N SER A 214 11.45 -9.25 18.88
CA SER A 214 10.63 -10.33 18.31
C SER A 214 9.13 -10.08 18.54
N THR A 215 8.80 -9.26 19.51
CA THR A 215 7.43 -8.87 19.87
C THR A 215 7.34 -7.36 20.11
N SER A 216 6.15 -6.79 20.01
CA SER A 216 5.90 -5.37 20.27
C SER A 216 6.26 -4.95 21.72
N SER A 217 6.15 -5.86 22.67
CA SER A 217 6.54 -5.61 24.09
C SER A 217 8.04 -5.44 24.29
N GLU A 218 8.87 -5.97 23.41
CA GLU A 218 10.34 -5.87 23.47
C GLU A 218 10.87 -4.60 22.80
N VAL A 219 10.05 -3.90 21.99
CA VAL A 219 10.48 -2.75 21.17
C VAL A 219 11.06 -1.62 22.03
N GLN A 220 10.48 -1.33 23.19
CA GLN A 220 11.01 -0.30 24.09
C GLN A 220 12.42 -0.63 24.57
N ALA A 221 12.66 -1.88 24.97
CA ALA A 221 13.98 -2.33 25.44
C ALA A 221 15.00 -2.31 24.27
N ALA A 222 14.59 -2.72 23.09
CA ALA A 222 15.42 -2.65 21.90
C ALA A 222 15.81 -1.19 21.57
N ALA A 223 14.86 -0.24 21.58
CA ALA A 223 15.15 1.17 21.38
C ALA A 223 16.07 1.72 22.47
N GLN A 224 15.83 1.38 23.75
CA GLN A 224 16.67 1.79 24.87
C GLN A 224 18.13 1.29 24.74
N SER A 225 18.35 0.12 24.15
CA SER A 225 19.70 -0.41 23.90
C SER A 225 20.53 0.42 22.93
N LEU A 226 19.90 1.28 22.14
CA LEU A 226 20.55 2.18 21.17
C LEU A 226 21.05 3.49 21.84
N VAL A 227 20.54 3.84 23.01
CA VAL A 227 20.88 5.10 23.71
C VAL A 227 22.37 5.18 24.01
N GLY A 228 22.98 6.31 23.69
CA GLY A 228 24.44 6.54 23.83
C GLY A 228 25.30 5.84 22.78
N ARG A 229 24.70 5.10 21.83
CA ARG A 229 25.41 4.36 20.79
C ARG A 229 25.11 4.86 19.38
N VAL A 230 24.05 5.66 19.21
CA VAL A 230 23.60 6.12 17.90
C VAL A 230 23.29 7.61 17.89
N ASP A 231 23.44 8.22 16.75
CA ASP A 231 23.13 9.64 16.52
C ASP A 231 21.69 9.87 16.09
N ALA A 232 21.06 8.88 15.45
CA ALA A 232 19.67 8.88 15.04
C ALA A 232 19.11 7.46 15.11
N VAL A 233 17.79 7.34 15.15
CA VAL A 233 17.08 6.05 15.04
C VAL A 233 16.23 6.07 13.79
N THR A 234 16.11 4.90 13.13
CA THR A 234 15.18 4.72 12.02
C THR A 234 14.29 3.50 12.23
N VAL A 235 13.06 3.60 11.71
CA VAL A 235 12.10 2.49 11.60
C VAL A 235 11.56 2.52 10.17
N ILE A 236 11.76 1.42 9.44
CA ILE A 236 11.41 1.31 8.02
C ILE A 236 10.77 -0.05 7.78
N GLY A 237 9.47 -0.09 7.46
CA GLY A 237 8.77 -1.29 6.99
C GLY A 237 8.76 -2.49 7.93
N ASP A 238 8.81 -2.25 9.25
CA ASP A 238 8.82 -3.32 10.28
C ASP A 238 7.50 -3.32 11.05
N ASN A 239 6.72 -4.42 10.97
CA ASN A 239 5.40 -4.46 11.58
C ASN A 239 5.45 -4.43 13.10
N THR A 240 6.44 -5.10 13.70
CA THR A 240 6.63 -5.18 15.15
C THR A 240 7.03 -3.82 15.73
N ALA A 241 8.00 -3.14 15.13
CA ALA A 241 8.48 -1.82 15.57
C ALA A 241 7.40 -0.74 15.37
N VAL A 242 6.70 -0.75 14.21
CA VAL A 242 5.62 0.23 13.93
C VAL A 242 4.43 0.03 14.87
N THR A 243 4.12 -1.20 15.27
CA THR A 243 3.06 -1.46 16.26
C THR A 243 3.32 -0.77 17.58
N ALA A 244 4.57 -0.69 18.03
CA ALA A 244 4.97 -0.06 19.29
C ALA A 244 5.77 1.24 19.08
N LEU A 245 5.50 1.98 18.00
CA LEU A 245 6.26 3.17 17.61
C LEU A 245 6.34 4.22 18.71
N GLU A 246 5.26 4.42 19.47
CA GLU A 246 5.23 5.38 20.58
C GLU A 246 6.26 5.06 21.67
N SER A 247 6.61 3.80 21.86
CA SER A 247 7.69 3.40 22.77
C SER A 247 9.06 3.85 22.25
N ILE A 248 9.29 3.77 20.93
CA ILE A 248 10.52 4.28 20.29
C ILE A 248 10.55 5.81 20.37
N VAL A 249 9.44 6.49 20.02
CA VAL A 249 9.29 7.95 20.14
C VAL A 249 9.66 8.40 21.54
N LYS A 250 9.08 7.78 22.58
CA LYS A 250 9.38 8.11 23.98
C LYS A 250 10.87 8.00 24.31
N VAL A 251 11.53 6.93 23.86
CA VAL A 251 12.97 6.77 24.06
C VAL A 251 13.77 7.86 23.33
N CYS A 252 13.39 8.17 22.09
CA CYS A 252 14.02 9.22 21.29
C CYS A 252 13.86 10.62 21.91
N ASP A 253 12.67 10.97 22.36
CA ASP A 253 12.37 12.25 23.02
C ASP A 253 13.17 12.44 24.30
N GLN A 254 13.20 11.40 25.17
CA GLN A 254 13.92 11.42 26.43
C GLN A 254 15.42 11.56 26.27
N ASN A 255 15.98 11.03 25.18
CA ASN A 255 17.43 10.97 24.95
C ASN A 255 17.91 11.93 23.85
N LYS A 256 17.03 12.80 23.32
CA LYS A 256 17.35 13.77 22.27
C LYS A 256 17.98 13.12 21.03
N ILE A 257 17.37 12.02 20.59
CA ILE A 257 17.79 11.26 19.40
C ILE A 257 16.70 11.42 18.32
N PRO A 258 17.00 11.98 17.13
CA PRO A 258 16.00 12.11 16.08
C PRO A 258 15.57 10.74 15.55
N LEU A 259 14.26 10.57 15.39
CA LEU A 259 13.63 9.41 14.77
C LEU A 259 13.22 9.78 13.34
N VAL A 260 13.72 9.01 12.36
CA VAL A 260 13.41 9.17 10.93
C VAL A 260 12.76 7.89 10.41
N VAL A 261 11.68 8.01 9.64
CA VAL A 261 10.83 6.87 9.27
C VAL A 261 10.53 6.83 7.76
N GLY A 262 9.97 5.70 7.30
CA GLY A 262 9.69 5.44 5.90
C GLY A 262 8.26 5.75 5.43
N ASP A 263 7.40 6.31 6.29
CA ASP A 263 6.00 6.55 5.97
C ASP A 263 5.43 7.80 6.67
N THR A 264 4.36 8.36 6.10
CA THR A 264 3.71 9.58 6.61
C THR A 264 3.00 9.35 7.94
N ASP A 265 2.40 8.18 8.14
CA ASP A 265 1.59 7.89 9.33
C ASP A 265 2.48 7.84 10.59
N SER A 266 3.68 7.29 10.47
CA SER A 266 4.68 7.25 11.56
C SER A 266 5.21 8.65 11.91
N VAL A 267 5.32 9.59 10.95
CA VAL A 267 5.68 11.00 11.26
C VAL A 267 4.59 11.67 12.09
N LYS A 268 3.32 11.48 11.72
CA LYS A 268 2.19 11.97 12.50
C LYS A 268 2.16 11.43 13.92
N ARG A 269 2.67 10.22 14.15
CA ARG A 269 2.75 9.54 15.46
C ARG A 269 3.97 9.95 16.30
N GLY A 270 4.80 10.87 15.82
CA GLY A 270 5.88 11.45 16.61
C GLY A 270 7.30 11.19 16.12
N ALA A 271 7.50 10.70 14.90
CA ALA A 271 8.83 10.75 14.28
C ALA A 271 9.14 12.18 13.81
N ALA A 272 10.42 12.61 13.88
CA ALA A 272 10.84 13.96 13.51
C ALA A 272 10.64 14.24 12.02
N ALA A 273 10.92 13.26 11.17
CA ALA A 273 10.76 13.35 9.72
C ALA A 273 10.61 11.97 9.09
N GLY A 274 10.07 11.94 7.88
CA GLY A 274 10.00 10.74 7.09
C GLY A 274 9.90 11.04 5.60
N TYR A 275 10.35 10.10 4.78
CA TYR A 275 10.20 10.16 3.35
C TYR A 275 9.58 8.85 2.85
N GLY A 276 8.37 8.91 2.36
CA GLY A 276 7.63 7.73 1.96
C GLY A 276 6.25 8.07 1.44
N PHE A 277 5.31 7.20 1.65
CA PHE A 277 3.96 7.24 1.10
C PHE A 277 2.91 7.12 2.22
N ASN A 278 1.67 7.34 1.81
CA ASN A 278 0.48 7.13 2.65
C ASN A 278 -0.07 5.72 2.40
N TYR A 279 -0.35 4.98 3.45
CA TYR A 279 -0.84 3.60 3.34
C TYR A 279 -2.29 3.51 2.85
N THR A 280 -3.11 4.54 2.99
CA THR A 280 -4.45 4.58 2.35
C THR A 280 -4.31 4.52 0.83
N ASP A 281 -3.40 5.29 0.24
CA ASP A 281 -3.15 5.29 -1.20
C ASP A 281 -2.59 3.95 -1.68
N LEU A 282 -1.70 3.34 -0.90
CA LEU A 282 -1.19 2.00 -1.16
C LEU A 282 -2.33 0.96 -1.20
N GLY A 283 -3.22 1.01 -0.22
CA GLY A 283 -4.41 0.18 -0.16
C GLY A 283 -5.35 0.41 -1.36
N LYS A 284 -5.55 1.67 -1.76
CA LYS A 284 -6.35 1.99 -2.96
C LYS A 284 -5.77 1.39 -4.23
N GLN A 285 -4.44 1.42 -4.42
CA GLN A 285 -3.80 0.76 -5.56
C GLN A 285 -4.14 -0.74 -5.58
N ALA A 286 -4.03 -1.44 -4.44
CA ALA A 286 -4.40 -2.85 -4.33
C ALA A 286 -5.90 -3.10 -4.58
N GLY A 287 -6.77 -2.22 -4.13
CA GLY A 287 -8.21 -2.28 -4.38
C GLY A 287 -8.55 -2.11 -5.87
N TYR A 288 -7.84 -1.25 -6.60
CA TYR A 288 -8.02 -1.12 -8.05
C TYR A 288 -7.57 -2.37 -8.80
N GLN A 289 -6.48 -3.01 -8.39
CA GLN A 289 -6.07 -4.32 -8.95
C GLN A 289 -7.12 -5.40 -8.65
N ALA A 290 -7.66 -5.44 -7.43
CA ALA A 290 -8.73 -6.35 -7.05
C ALA A 290 -9.98 -6.14 -7.94
N ALA A 291 -10.37 -4.90 -8.21
CA ALA A 291 -11.49 -4.58 -9.10
C ALA A 291 -11.27 -5.12 -10.52
N LEU A 292 -10.06 -5.01 -11.06
CA LEU A 292 -9.72 -5.59 -12.37
C LEU A 292 -9.87 -7.12 -12.36
N ILE A 293 -9.41 -7.79 -11.31
CA ILE A 293 -9.56 -9.25 -11.16
C ILE A 293 -11.03 -9.64 -11.09
N LEU A 294 -11.81 -8.97 -10.28
CA LEU A 294 -13.24 -9.25 -10.09
C LEU A 294 -14.09 -8.97 -11.36
N THR A 295 -13.59 -8.14 -12.27
CA THR A 295 -14.17 -7.92 -13.61
C THR A 295 -13.66 -8.88 -14.68
N GLY A 296 -12.76 -9.81 -14.33
CA GLY A 296 -12.28 -10.87 -15.20
C GLY A 296 -10.94 -10.63 -15.89
N THR A 297 -10.20 -9.57 -15.53
CA THR A 297 -8.84 -9.36 -16.03
C THR A 297 -7.91 -10.46 -15.48
N PRO A 298 -7.19 -11.20 -16.32
CA PRO A 298 -6.27 -12.24 -15.88
C PRO A 298 -5.13 -11.64 -15.01
N ILE A 299 -4.76 -12.32 -13.94
CA ILE A 299 -3.71 -11.86 -13.02
C ILE A 299 -2.37 -11.64 -13.72
N LYS A 300 -2.03 -12.48 -14.71
CA LYS A 300 -0.80 -12.32 -15.51
C LYS A 300 -0.68 -10.98 -16.25
N ASP A 301 -1.82 -10.30 -16.45
CA ASP A 301 -1.89 -9.00 -17.13
C ASP A 301 -1.95 -7.83 -16.13
N ILE A 302 -1.86 -8.14 -14.82
CA ILE A 302 -1.87 -7.17 -13.72
C ILE A 302 -0.50 -7.24 -13.02
N PRO A 303 0.48 -6.42 -13.42
CA PRO A 303 1.81 -6.45 -12.80
C PRO A 303 1.75 -6.02 -11.34
N VAL A 304 2.73 -6.46 -10.57
CA VAL A 304 2.97 -5.91 -9.23
C VAL A 304 3.28 -4.43 -9.36
N GLU A 305 2.56 -3.61 -8.61
CA GLU A 305 2.84 -2.19 -8.51
C GLU A 305 3.68 -1.88 -7.27
N TYR A 306 4.27 -0.69 -7.28
CA TYR A 306 5.00 -0.13 -6.14
C TYR A 306 4.27 1.10 -5.63
N ALA A 307 4.50 1.46 -4.37
CA ALA A 307 3.95 2.67 -3.79
C ALA A 307 4.24 3.89 -4.66
N LYS A 308 3.22 4.69 -4.91
CA LYS A 308 3.28 5.95 -5.67
C LYS A 308 3.23 7.14 -4.69
N ASN A 309 3.47 8.35 -5.20
CA ASN A 309 3.34 9.60 -4.45
C ASN A 309 4.20 9.66 -3.18
N LEU A 310 5.50 9.38 -3.35
CA LEU A 310 6.47 9.54 -2.27
C LEU A 310 6.55 11.01 -1.82
N GLN A 311 6.45 11.26 -0.52
CA GLN A 311 6.34 12.58 0.07
C GLN A 311 7.31 12.74 1.24
N LEU A 312 7.85 13.95 1.36
CA LEU A 312 8.53 14.39 2.57
C LEU A 312 7.48 14.83 3.58
N SER A 313 7.57 14.28 4.78
CA SER A 313 6.73 14.64 5.94
C SER A 313 7.62 15.03 7.11
N ILE A 314 7.23 16.05 7.86
CA ILE A 314 7.95 16.53 9.04
C ILE A 314 7.00 16.73 10.21
N ASN A 315 7.56 16.63 11.43
CA ASN A 315 6.90 16.96 12.67
C ASN A 315 7.83 17.86 13.50
N GLU A 316 7.55 19.15 13.48
CA GLU A 316 8.42 20.14 14.13
C GLU A 316 8.43 19.99 15.65
N THR A 317 7.29 19.64 16.24
CA THR A 317 7.18 19.36 17.68
C THR A 317 8.02 18.15 18.08
N ALA A 318 7.92 17.05 17.32
CA ALA A 318 8.70 15.85 17.56
C ALA A 318 10.21 16.11 17.36
N ALA A 319 10.59 16.84 16.30
CA ALA A 319 11.98 17.21 16.05
C ALA A 319 12.59 17.98 17.23
N GLN A 320 11.88 18.98 17.74
CA GLN A 320 12.32 19.74 18.94
C GLN A 320 12.43 18.84 20.17
N ALA A 321 11.45 17.97 20.42
CA ALA A 321 11.49 17.00 21.50
C ALA A 321 12.70 16.08 21.39
N GLN A 322 13.08 15.69 20.17
CA GLN A 322 14.20 14.80 19.84
C GLN A 322 15.53 15.55 19.64
N GLY A 323 15.58 16.83 20.01
CA GLY A 323 16.82 17.60 20.09
C GLY A 323 17.38 18.09 18.75
N VAL A 324 16.54 18.17 17.70
CA VAL A 324 16.92 18.70 16.40
C VAL A 324 15.95 19.79 15.94
N THR A 325 16.42 20.65 15.05
CA THR A 325 15.60 21.66 14.40
C THR A 325 15.46 21.29 12.92
N ILE A 326 14.26 21.35 12.37
CA ILE A 326 14.02 21.14 10.94
C ILE A 326 14.62 22.33 10.19
N PRO A 327 15.56 22.12 9.25
CA PRO A 327 16.08 23.19 8.40
C PRO A 327 14.97 23.84 7.57
N ALA A 328 15.07 25.15 7.33
CA ALA A 328 14.04 25.91 6.61
C ALA A 328 13.81 25.41 5.17
N ASP A 329 14.88 25.00 4.49
CA ASP A 329 14.81 24.41 3.15
C ASP A 329 14.09 23.05 3.17
N LEU A 330 14.33 22.20 4.18
CA LEU A 330 13.63 20.94 4.35
C LEU A 330 12.14 21.19 4.68
N SER A 331 11.85 22.13 5.58
CA SER A 331 10.48 22.51 5.91
C SER A 331 9.72 23.03 4.68
N SER A 332 10.37 23.81 3.80
CA SER A 332 9.73 24.32 2.59
C SER A 332 9.36 23.23 1.58
N GLN A 333 10.10 22.13 1.55
CA GLN A 333 9.87 20.98 0.65
C GLN A 333 8.85 19.99 1.21
N ALA A 334 8.54 20.04 2.51
CA ALA A 334 7.64 19.10 3.13
C ALA A 334 6.20 19.28 2.65
N VAL A 335 5.61 18.18 2.20
CA VAL A 335 4.20 18.09 1.78
C VAL A 335 3.29 18.04 3.01
N ASN A 336 3.70 17.30 4.02
CA ASN A 336 2.95 17.14 5.28
C ASN A 336 3.76 17.73 6.43
N LYS A 337 3.08 18.54 7.26
CA LYS A 337 3.64 19.18 8.46
C LYS A 337 2.71 18.90 9.65
N PHE A 338 3.26 18.36 10.72
CA PHE A 338 2.53 17.98 11.94
C PHE A 338 3.08 18.73 13.16
#